data_b5b54a950dcb35c5bcc9bb14ff727743
#
_entry.id   b5b54a950dcb35c5bcc9bb14ff727743
#
_cell.length_a   1.000
_cell.length_b   1.000
_cell.length_c   1.000
_cell.angle_alpha   90.00
_cell.angle_beta   90.00
_cell.angle_gamma   90.00
#
_symmetry.space_group_name_H-M   'P 1'
#
loop_
_entity.id
_entity.type
_entity.pdbx_description
1 polymer ?
#
loop_
_entity_poly.entity_id
_entity_poly.type
_entity_poly.pdbx_seq_one_letter_code
_entity_poly.pdbx_strand_id
1 'polypeptide(L)'
;MGTLACILKQMGYMVSGSDQNVYPPMSDFLSEKGISLFTGYDPSNLDHKPDLVIIGNAVTKLNVEAQAVLQRGIPYLSMPQAVNKFIAKNKKVILVTGTHGKTTTSSIMAHILFVAGMDPSFMIGGILKDFNSSFRIGSGEYMVIEGDEYDTAFFDKGPKFMHYDPEITIMTGIEFDHADIFTGIDHIKTIFSTFVKKIEKYSHILAFNNNDNLKQVLEGSVASIETYGEQAQWSFSNHVQQNSKTFFDVQGPDIKVSIETNMVGEHNLLNCLACIAAAKKMGISDRNLCNALKTFSGIKRRQEIRGIKHGITVMDDFAHHPTAVKETIKAVKPFYKKGRVIAVFEPRTNTSMRKFFQNTYPDSFLDADMACICEPGIKKNIPQKDKFSTRQLVADIEKKGIEAYYFEDSDAVIRFLVSKLKQDDLVLIMSNGGFDNIHVKLLEKIE
;
A
#
# COMPACT_ATOMS: atom_id res chain seq x y z
N MET A 1 7.88 -11.89 2.71
CA MET A 1 8.98 -12.78 3.17
C MET A 1 10.28 -12.47 2.44
N GLY A 2 10.30 -12.40 1.11
CA GLY A 2 11.52 -12.12 0.33
C GLY A 2 12.31 -10.88 0.80
N THR A 3 11.62 -9.76 1.04
CA THR A 3 12.23 -8.54 1.61
C THR A 3 12.99 -8.80 2.91
N LEU A 4 12.38 -9.52 3.86
CA LEU A 4 13.02 -9.86 5.14
C LEU A 4 14.23 -10.79 4.93
N ALA A 5 14.12 -11.76 4.01
CA ALA A 5 15.24 -12.63 3.65
C ALA A 5 16.46 -11.83 3.14
N CYS A 6 16.23 -10.85 2.26
CA CYS A 6 17.29 -9.95 1.78
C CYS A 6 17.91 -9.11 2.89
N ILE A 7 17.10 -8.58 3.81
CA ILE A 7 17.57 -7.83 4.97
C ILE A 7 18.50 -8.69 5.83
N LEU A 8 18.03 -9.88 6.21
CA LEU A 8 18.82 -10.80 7.04
C LEU A 8 20.12 -11.22 6.34
N LYS A 9 20.09 -11.46 5.04
CA LYS A 9 21.29 -11.74 4.24
C LYS A 9 22.27 -10.57 4.26
N GLN A 10 21.78 -9.34 4.10
CA GLN A 10 22.62 -8.13 4.17
C GLN A 10 23.23 -7.94 5.57
N MET A 11 22.56 -8.40 6.63
CA MET A 11 23.07 -8.39 8.00
C MET A 11 24.09 -9.51 8.28
N GLY A 12 24.43 -10.34 7.30
CA GLY A 12 25.46 -11.37 7.40
C GLY A 12 24.94 -12.76 7.78
N TYR A 13 23.63 -12.98 7.88
CA TYR A 13 23.06 -14.30 8.15
C TYR A 13 23.12 -15.19 6.89
N MET A 14 23.29 -16.49 7.09
CA MET A 14 23.03 -17.49 6.05
C MET A 14 21.51 -17.68 5.93
N VAL A 15 20.96 -17.37 4.76
CA VAL A 15 19.51 -17.38 4.54
C VAL A 15 19.18 -18.31 3.40
N SER A 16 18.20 -19.19 3.65
CA SER A 16 17.51 -20.00 2.63
C SER A 16 16.02 -19.82 2.79
N GLY A 17 15.25 -20.25 1.81
CA GLY A 17 13.79 -20.17 1.87
C GLY A 17 13.12 -21.18 0.98
N SER A 18 11.87 -21.54 1.34
CA SER A 18 10.97 -22.41 0.56
C SER A 18 9.66 -21.71 0.28
N ASP A 19 9.10 -21.94 -0.88
CA ASP A 19 7.76 -21.51 -1.26
C ASP A 19 7.16 -22.50 -2.24
N GLN A 20 5.83 -22.65 -2.23
CA GLN A 20 5.10 -23.51 -3.17
C GLN A 20 5.35 -23.10 -4.62
N ASN A 21 5.44 -21.79 -4.87
CA ASN A 21 5.56 -21.20 -6.19
C ASN A 21 6.74 -20.22 -6.24
N VAL A 22 7.91 -20.74 -6.56
CA VAL A 22 9.13 -19.93 -6.77
C VAL A 22 9.20 -19.48 -8.23
N TYR A 23 8.96 -18.18 -8.51
CA TYR A 23 8.92 -17.66 -9.88
C TYR A 23 9.41 -16.19 -9.96
N PRO A 24 9.90 -15.79 -11.15
CA PRO A 24 10.31 -14.40 -11.40
C PRO A 24 9.16 -13.38 -11.21
N PRO A 25 9.49 -12.11 -10.83
CA PRO A 25 10.85 -11.57 -10.70
C PRO A 25 11.47 -11.77 -9.31
N MET A 26 10.70 -12.24 -8.30
CA MET A 26 11.20 -12.34 -6.93
C MET A 26 12.25 -13.47 -6.77
N SER A 27 12.07 -14.59 -7.46
CA SER A 27 13.04 -15.69 -7.45
C SER A 27 14.42 -15.25 -7.95
N ASP A 28 14.45 -14.51 -9.05
CA ASP A 28 15.69 -14.02 -9.67
C ASP A 28 16.38 -13.03 -8.72
N PHE A 29 15.61 -12.10 -8.17
CA PHE A 29 16.10 -11.12 -7.21
C PHE A 29 16.73 -11.78 -5.96
N LEU A 30 16.07 -12.80 -5.40
CA LEU A 30 16.57 -13.53 -4.23
C LEU A 30 17.84 -14.34 -4.57
N SER A 31 17.86 -14.97 -5.73
CA SER A 31 19.02 -15.73 -6.23
C SER A 31 20.23 -14.82 -6.49
N GLU A 32 20.04 -13.64 -7.08
CA GLU A 32 21.07 -12.62 -7.26
C GLU A 32 21.67 -12.16 -5.92
N LYS A 33 20.88 -12.17 -4.84
CA LYS A 33 21.33 -11.87 -3.48
C LYS A 33 22.02 -13.07 -2.79
N GLY A 34 22.15 -14.20 -3.48
CA GLY A 34 22.79 -15.41 -2.94
C GLY A 34 21.94 -16.10 -1.86
N ILE A 35 20.62 -16.05 -2.00
CA ILE A 35 19.67 -16.76 -1.13
C ILE A 35 19.27 -18.07 -1.83
N SER A 36 19.51 -19.20 -1.17
CA SER A 36 19.09 -20.51 -1.67
C SER A 36 17.60 -20.68 -1.59
N LEU A 37 16.95 -21.04 -2.70
CA LEU A 37 15.51 -21.22 -2.81
C LEU A 37 15.14 -22.66 -3.09
N PHE A 38 14.19 -23.19 -2.33
CA PHE A 38 13.58 -24.51 -2.53
C PHE A 38 12.16 -24.34 -3.09
N THR A 39 11.88 -25.02 -4.19
CA THR A 39 10.53 -25.05 -4.77
C THR A 39 9.72 -26.17 -4.12
N GLY A 40 8.60 -25.81 -3.54
CA GLY A 40 7.77 -26.71 -2.74
C GLY A 40 8.20 -26.77 -1.28
N TYR A 41 7.29 -27.31 -0.46
CA TYR A 41 7.52 -27.55 0.96
C TYR A 41 7.86 -29.01 1.19
N ASP A 42 9.05 -29.28 1.76
CA ASP A 42 9.53 -30.61 2.09
C ASP A 42 10.31 -30.58 3.41
N PRO A 43 10.12 -31.53 4.34
CA PRO A 43 10.90 -31.62 5.57
C PRO A 43 12.41 -31.70 5.35
N SER A 44 12.88 -32.20 4.19
CA SER A 44 14.31 -32.25 3.83
C SER A 44 14.92 -30.86 3.58
N ASN A 45 14.11 -29.84 3.27
CA ASN A 45 14.56 -28.45 3.18
C ASN A 45 15.16 -27.95 4.50
N LEU A 46 14.90 -28.63 5.63
CA LEU A 46 15.42 -28.31 6.97
C LEU A 46 16.64 -29.16 7.37
N ASP A 47 17.18 -30.01 6.51
CA ASP A 47 18.25 -30.94 6.84
C ASP A 47 19.61 -30.25 7.06
N HIS A 48 19.74 -29.01 6.60
CA HIS A 48 20.86 -28.12 6.91
C HIS A 48 20.82 -27.55 8.34
N LYS A 49 19.81 -27.94 9.16
CA LYS A 49 19.64 -27.61 10.59
C LYS A 49 19.67 -26.09 10.84
N PRO A 50 18.68 -25.34 10.37
CA PRO A 50 18.62 -23.90 10.59
C PRO A 50 18.49 -23.60 12.09
N ASP A 51 19.18 -22.56 12.58
CA ASP A 51 19.05 -22.08 13.98
C ASP A 51 17.71 -21.45 14.26
N LEU A 52 17.03 -20.92 13.22
CA LEU A 52 15.76 -20.23 13.31
C LEU A 52 14.98 -20.34 12.00
N VAL A 53 13.69 -20.59 12.11
CA VAL A 53 12.76 -20.56 10.96
C VAL A 53 11.79 -19.39 11.10
N ILE A 54 11.60 -18.61 10.02
CA ILE A 54 10.63 -17.52 9.98
C ILE A 54 9.46 -17.95 9.09
N ILE A 55 8.28 -18.09 9.69
CA ILE A 55 7.08 -18.63 9.04
C ILE A 55 6.19 -17.47 8.54
N GLY A 56 5.89 -17.48 7.25
CA GLY A 56 5.02 -16.49 6.61
C GLY A 56 3.53 -16.77 6.84
N ASN A 57 2.69 -15.76 6.64
CA ASN A 57 1.25 -15.83 6.86
C ASN A 57 0.48 -16.78 5.92
N ALA A 58 1.01 -17.06 4.74
CA ALA A 58 0.42 -18.01 3.79
C ALA A 58 0.62 -19.48 4.20
N VAL A 59 1.57 -19.77 5.09
CA VAL A 59 1.86 -21.11 5.58
C VAL A 59 0.79 -21.52 6.60
N THR A 60 0.12 -22.64 6.35
CA THR A 60 -0.91 -23.17 7.25
C THR A 60 -0.32 -24.17 8.26
N LYS A 61 -1.07 -24.48 9.32
CA LYS A 61 -0.69 -25.52 10.30
C LYS A 61 -0.51 -26.92 9.67
N LEU A 62 -1.14 -27.17 8.52
CA LEU A 62 -1.06 -28.44 7.79
C LEU A 62 0.14 -28.53 6.85
N ASN A 63 0.91 -27.46 6.70
CA ASN A 63 2.12 -27.45 5.89
C ASN A 63 3.16 -28.43 6.43
N VAL A 64 3.66 -29.34 5.60
CA VAL A 64 4.55 -30.43 6.02
C VAL A 64 5.90 -29.94 6.57
N GLU A 65 6.43 -28.85 6.02
CA GLU A 65 7.67 -28.24 6.49
C GLU A 65 7.46 -27.53 7.84
N ALA A 66 6.34 -26.79 7.99
CA ALA A 66 5.97 -26.18 9.28
C ALA A 66 5.74 -27.25 10.36
N GLN A 67 5.13 -28.38 10.04
CA GLN A 67 5.00 -29.50 10.99
C GLN A 67 6.37 -30.09 11.36
N ALA A 68 7.29 -30.23 10.41
CA ALA A 68 8.65 -30.69 10.70
C ALA A 68 9.42 -29.71 11.60
N VAL A 69 9.24 -28.39 11.43
CA VAL A 69 9.80 -27.37 12.35
C VAL A 69 9.33 -27.63 13.79
N LEU A 70 8.01 -27.82 13.98
CA LEU A 70 7.43 -28.08 15.30
C LEU A 70 7.91 -29.41 15.91
N GLN A 71 7.93 -30.48 15.13
CA GLN A 71 8.35 -31.82 15.56
C GLN A 71 9.84 -31.88 15.92
N ARG A 72 10.70 -31.20 15.15
CA ARG A 72 12.16 -31.15 15.39
C ARG A 72 12.53 -30.14 16.49
N GLY A 73 11.58 -29.39 17.04
CA GLY A 73 11.82 -28.37 18.08
C GLY A 73 12.70 -27.21 17.61
N ILE A 74 12.69 -26.90 16.29
CA ILE A 74 13.47 -25.79 15.74
C ILE A 74 12.82 -24.47 16.19
N PRO A 75 13.57 -23.50 16.74
CA PRO A 75 13.05 -22.18 17.07
C PRO A 75 12.40 -21.52 15.86
N TYR A 76 11.24 -20.90 16.05
CA TYR A 76 10.54 -20.22 14.96
C TYR A 76 9.94 -18.89 15.40
N LEU A 77 9.76 -17.99 14.45
CA LEU A 77 9.16 -16.66 14.60
C LEU A 77 8.20 -16.40 13.46
N SER A 78 7.25 -15.52 13.70
CA SER A 78 6.51 -14.85 12.64
C SER A 78 7.37 -13.72 12.01
N MET A 79 6.96 -13.23 10.85
CA MET A 79 7.67 -12.14 10.16
C MET A 79 7.81 -10.88 11.06
N PRO A 80 6.77 -10.32 11.70
CA PRO A 80 6.94 -9.14 12.54
C PRO A 80 7.75 -9.41 13.82
N GLN A 81 7.67 -10.60 14.40
CA GLN A 81 8.55 -10.99 15.51
C GLN A 81 10.02 -10.98 15.08
N ALA A 82 10.32 -11.48 13.88
CA ALA A 82 11.68 -11.43 13.33
C ALA A 82 12.13 -9.99 13.04
N VAL A 83 11.26 -9.16 12.47
CA VAL A 83 11.54 -7.73 12.26
C VAL A 83 11.87 -7.04 13.58
N ASN A 84 11.07 -7.26 14.62
CA ASN A 84 11.35 -6.70 15.94
C ASN A 84 12.69 -7.18 16.49
N LYS A 85 12.93 -8.49 16.45
CA LYS A 85 14.15 -9.08 17.02
C LYS A 85 15.44 -8.60 16.36
N PHE A 86 15.45 -8.52 15.02
CA PHE A 86 16.67 -8.30 14.25
C PHE A 86 16.85 -6.87 13.77
N ILE A 87 15.77 -6.11 13.56
CA ILE A 87 15.84 -4.81 12.89
C ILE A 87 15.37 -3.68 13.78
N ALA A 88 14.18 -3.81 14.39
CA ALA A 88 13.53 -2.73 15.14
C ALA A 88 14.00 -2.60 16.59
N LYS A 89 14.64 -3.64 17.18
CA LYS A 89 14.96 -3.73 18.62
C LYS A 89 15.61 -2.48 19.23
N ASN A 90 16.44 -1.78 18.47
CA ASN A 90 17.17 -0.59 18.95
C ASN A 90 16.82 0.64 18.09
N LYS A 91 15.65 0.64 17.46
CA LYS A 91 15.18 1.73 16.60
C LYS A 91 13.91 2.35 17.19
N LYS A 92 13.77 3.63 17.00
CA LYS A 92 12.52 4.36 17.22
C LYS A 92 11.59 4.08 16.05
N VAL A 93 10.52 3.35 16.30
CA VAL A 93 9.60 2.92 15.25
C VAL A 93 8.61 4.02 14.92
N ILE A 94 8.51 4.35 13.63
CA ILE A 94 7.42 5.13 13.06
C ILE A 94 6.52 4.16 12.32
N LEU A 95 5.35 3.92 12.88
CA LEU A 95 4.36 2.98 12.35
C LEU A 95 3.29 3.72 11.57
N VAL A 96 3.04 3.32 10.34
CA VAL A 96 1.92 3.84 9.55
C VAL A 96 0.88 2.75 9.39
N THR A 97 -0.33 2.99 9.91
CA THR A 97 -1.43 2.02 9.86
C THR A 97 -2.76 2.68 9.48
N GLY A 98 -3.78 1.87 9.18
CA GLY A 98 -5.08 2.29 8.67
C GLY A 98 -5.41 1.58 7.36
N THR A 99 -6.60 1.82 6.78
CA THR A 99 -7.05 1.07 5.60
C THR A 99 -6.36 1.54 4.33
N HIS A 100 -6.27 2.84 4.09
CA HIS A 100 -5.72 3.43 2.86
C HIS A 100 -4.52 4.31 3.13
N GLY A 101 -3.68 4.55 2.12
CA GLY A 101 -2.56 5.49 2.21
C GLY A 101 -1.32 5.00 2.93
N LYS A 102 -1.32 3.84 3.60
CA LYS A 102 -0.18 3.30 4.38
C LYS A 102 1.14 3.35 3.62
N THR A 103 1.20 2.71 2.46
CA THR A 103 2.41 2.61 1.62
C THR A 103 2.93 3.99 1.22
N THR A 104 2.02 4.88 0.81
CA THR A 104 2.39 6.23 0.36
C THR A 104 2.93 7.05 1.54
N THR A 105 2.23 7.06 2.67
CA THR A 105 2.64 7.78 3.88
C THR A 105 3.97 7.25 4.42
N SER A 106 4.14 5.92 4.51
CA SER A 106 5.40 5.31 4.93
C SER A 106 6.57 5.70 4.00
N SER A 107 6.31 5.73 2.70
CA SER A 107 7.33 6.08 1.70
C SER A 107 7.75 7.55 1.78
N ILE A 108 6.79 8.46 1.91
CA ILE A 108 7.05 9.89 2.10
C ILE A 108 7.85 10.11 3.39
N MET A 109 7.44 9.45 4.49
CA MET A 109 8.12 9.56 5.78
C MET A 109 9.58 9.07 5.71
N ALA A 110 9.82 7.91 5.08
CA ALA A 110 11.17 7.38 4.87
C ALA A 110 12.05 8.32 4.04
N HIS A 111 11.48 8.93 2.99
CA HIS A 111 12.18 9.91 2.16
C HIS A 111 12.48 11.21 2.92
N ILE A 112 11.54 11.73 3.72
CA ILE A 112 11.76 12.91 4.57
C ILE A 112 12.93 12.68 5.52
N LEU A 113 12.96 11.55 6.21
CA LEU A 113 14.05 11.20 7.13
C LEU A 113 15.39 11.10 6.41
N PHE A 114 15.41 10.52 5.22
CA PHE A 114 16.62 10.37 4.41
C PHE A 114 17.16 11.76 3.97
N VAL A 115 16.30 12.63 3.45
CA VAL A 115 16.67 14.00 3.04
C VAL A 115 17.10 14.85 4.22
N ALA A 116 16.54 14.59 5.41
CA ALA A 116 16.96 15.24 6.66
C ALA A 116 18.32 14.73 7.19
N GLY A 117 18.96 13.76 6.52
CA GLY A 117 20.25 13.18 6.92
C GLY A 117 20.16 12.19 8.08
N MET A 118 18.96 11.72 8.44
CA MET A 118 18.73 10.81 9.57
C MET A 118 18.96 9.34 9.25
N ASP A 119 19.32 9.01 8.03
CA ASP A 119 19.67 7.66 7.55
C ASP A 119 18.75 6.53 8.06
N PRO A 120 17.42 6.58 7.77
CA PRO A 120 16.46 5.65 8.34
C PRO A 120 16.58 4.23 7.81
N SER A 121 16.14 3.27 8.64
CA SER A 121 15.70 1.97 8.14
C SER A 121 14.23 2.05 7.73
N PHE A 122 13.82 1.24 6.75
CA PHE A 122 12.40 1.10 6.41
C PHE A 122 12.07 -0.28 5.86
N MET A 123 10.81 -0.70 6.06
CA MET A 123 10.21 -1.86 5.43
C MET A 123 8.76 -1.52 5.05
N ILE A 124 8.49 -1.41 3.76
CA ILE A 124 7.27 -0.84 3.18
C ILE A 124 6.74 -1.79 2.10
N GLY A 125 5.42 -1.84 1.91
CA GLY A 125 4.76 -2.73 0.96
C GLY A 125 4.94 -2.36 -0.53
N GLY A 126 5.52 -1.19 -0.83
CA GLY A 126 5.78 -0.71 -2.18
C GLY A 126 7.26 -0.44 -2.45
N ILE A 127 7.64 -0.37 -3.73
CA ILE A 127 9.01 -0.03 -4.14
C ILE A 127 9.11 1.49 -4.29
N LEU A 128 9.91 2.11 -3.41
CA LEU A 128 10.22 3.55 -3.49
C LEU A 128 11.13 3.80 -4.68
N LYS A 129 10.76 4.74 -5.56
CA LYS A 129 11.58 5.05 -6.76
C LYS A 129 12.94 5.62 -6.40
N ASP A 130 13.00 6.45 -5.35
CA ASP A 130 14.24 7.08 -4.87
C ASP A 130 15.30 6.07 -4.40
N PHE A 131 14.88 4.89 -3.97
CA PHE A 131 15.76 3.82 -3.47
C PHE A 131 15.76 2.57 -4.38
N ASN A 132 14.85 2.51 -5.36
CA ASN A 132 14.54 1.31 -6.13
C ASN A 132 14.38 0.05 -5.23
N SER A 133 13.79 0.23 -4.05
CA SER A 133 13.66 -0.82 -3.02
C SER A 133 12.41 -0.62 -2.18
N SER A 134 11.90 -1.72 -1.61
CA SER A 134 10.84 -1.73 -0.59
C SER A 134 11.40 -1.75 0.83
N PHE A 135 12.72 -1.79 1.00
CA PHE A 135 13.39 -1.81 2.30
C PHE A 135 14.76 -1.14 2.24
N ARG A 136 15.24 -0.76 3.40
CA ARG A 136 16.58 -0.24 3.62
C ARG A 136 16.99 -0.48 5.07
N ILE A 137 18.26 -0.81 5.29
CA ILE A 137 18.88 -0.78 6.60
C ILE A 137 19.78 0.44 6.64
N GLY A 138 19.35 1.44 7.40
CA GLY A 138 20.14 2.64 7.68
C GLY A 138 20.82 2.56 9.03
N SER A 139 21.85 3.39 9.22
CA SER A 139 22.59 3.52 10.47
C SER A 139 21.86 4.38 11.53
N GLY A 140 20.86 5.19 11.10
CA GLY A 140 20.11 6.10 11.96
C GLY A 140 19.21 5.39 12.96
N GLU A 141 18.70 6.16 13.90
CA GLU A 141 17.89 5.65 15.02
C GLU A 141 16.44 5.31 14.64
N TYR A 142 15.94 5.77 13.49
CA TYR A 142 14.54 5.59 13.11
C TYR A 142 14.32 4.41 12.17
N MET A 143 13.15 3.77 12.33
CA MET A 143 12.66 2.76 11.42
C MET A 143 11.20 3.04 11.03
N VAL A 144 10.93 3.20 9.73
CA VAL A 144 9.58 3.35 9.21
C VAL A 144 9.03 1.99 8.82
N ILE A 145 7.88 1.63 9.38
CA ILE A 145 7.22 0.34 9.14
C ILE A 145 5.77 0.59 8.69
N GLU A 146 5.37 -0.11 7.64
CA GLU A 146 3.98 -0.21 7.24
C GLU A 146 3.27 -1.25 8.10
N GLY A 147 2.25 -0.80 8.85
CA GLY A 147 1.45 -1.60 9.76
C GLY A 147 0.25 -2.23 9.06
N ASP A 148 0.42 -3.47 8.64
CA ASP A 148 -0.56 -4.24 7.87
C ASP A 148 -1.57 -4.93 8.78
N GLU A 149 -2.85 -5.01 8.35
CA GLU A 149 -3.97 -5.59 9.10
C GLU A 149 -4.07 -7.13 8.97
N TYR A 150 -3.29 -7.74 8.08
CA TYR A 150 -3.34 -9.18 7.86
C TYR A 150 -2.81 -10.00 9.03
N ASP A 151 -3.39 -11.20 9.20
CA ASP A 151 -2.87 -12.23 10.10
C ASP A 151 -1.37 -12.43 9.87
N THR A 152 -0.65 -12.63 10.97
CA THR A 152 0.80 -12.71 10.99
C THR A 152 1.32 -14.10 10.61
N ALA A 153 0.78 -15.16 11.26
CA ALA A 153 1.10 -16.56 10.98
C ALA A 153 0.00 -17.48 11.55
N PHE A 154 0.02 -18.77 11.22
CA PHE A 154 -0.99 -19.71 11.74
C PHE A 154 -0.97 -19.88 13.25
N PHE A 155 0.16 -19.65 13.91
CA PHE A 155 0.33 -19.73 15.36
C PHE A 155 0.26 -18.35 16.03
N ASP A 156 0.23 -17.28 15.28
CA ASP A 156 0.25 -15.89 15.69
C ASP A 156 -0.85 -15.15 14.93
N LYS A 157 -2.06 -15.22 15.47
CA LYS A 157 -3.26 -14.64 14.85
C LYS A 157 -3.43 -13.19 15.26
N GLY A 158 -3.62 -12.35 14.27
CA GLY A 158 -3.82 -10.92 14.44
C GLY A 158 -2.91 -10.08 13.54
N PRO A 159 -3.17 -8.77 13.48
CA PRO A 159 -2.47 -7.84 12.62
C PRO A 159 -0.99 -7.70 12.97
N LYS A 160 -0.17 -7.51 11.94
CA LYS A 160 1.28 -7.31 12.11
C LYS A 160 1.63 -6.10 12.96
N PHE A 161 0.82 -5.03 12.90
CA PHE A 161 1.07 -3.82 13.69
C PHE A 161 0.99 -4.06 15.21
N MET A 162 0.31 -5.11 15.67
CA MET A 162 0.24 -5.47 17.10
C MET A 162 1.60 -5.86 17.71
N HIS A 163 2.57 -6.17 16.87
CA HIS A 163 3.92 -6.58 17.29
C HIS A 163 4.89 -5.41 17.50
N TYR A 164 4.51 -4.20 17.10
CA TYR A 164 5.42 -3.05 17.14
C TYR A 164 5.09 -2.14 18.32
N ASP A 165 6.14 -1.55 18.90
CA ASP A 165 6.06 -0.54 19.95
C ASP A 165 6.50 0.81 19.37
N PRO A 166 5.58 1.57 18.74
CA PRO A 166 5.94 2.78 18.00
C PRO A 166 6.17 3.97 18.91
N GLU A 167 7.19 4.79 18.58
CA GLU A 167 7.35 6.13 19.13
C GLU A 167 6.36 7.11 18.48
N ILE A 168 6.13 6.94 17.17
CA ILE A 168 5.14 7.72 16.41
C ILE A 168 4.25 6.75 15.63
N THR A 169 2.94 6.91 15.75
CA THR A 169 1.95 6.19 14.96
C THR A 169 1.20 7.17 14.06
N ILE A 170 1.17 6.92 12.75
CA ILE A 170 0.31 7.65 11.80
C ILE A 170 -0.87 6.74 11.47
N MET A 171 -2.09 7.19 11.78
CA MET A 171 -3.33 6.46 11.50
C MET A 171 -4.11 7.17 10.38
N THR A 172 -4.17 6.52 9.21
CA THR A 172 -4.66 7.13 7.97
C THR A 172 -6.19 7.01 7.75
N GLY A 173 -6.88 6.39 8.70
CA GLY A 173 -8.32 6.15 8.66
C GLY A 173 -8.66 4.66 8.70
N ILE A 174 -9.91 4.35 9.07
CA ILE A 174 -10.41 2.99 9.24
C ILE A 174 -11.68 2.83 8.43
N GLU A 175 -11.64 1.96 7.41
CA GLU A 175 -12.77 1.53 6.60
C GLU A 175 -12.83 0.00 6.58
N PHE A 176 -13.97 -0.55 6.11
CA PHE A 176 -14.12 -1.99 5.96
C PHE A 176 -13.37 -2.48 4.73
N ASP A 177 -12.38 -3.33 4.94
CA ASP A 177 -11.68 -4.10 3.90
C ASP A 177 -11.30 -5.48 4.46
N HIS A 178 -10.64 -6.32 3.65
CA HIS A 178 -10.18 -7.65 4.06
C HIS A 178 -11.30 -8.56 4.60
N ALA A 179 -12.41 -8.67 3.84
CA ALA A 179 -13.58 -9.48 4.18
C ALA A 179 -13.32 -11.00 4.31
N ASP A 180 -12.12 -11.45 4.02
CA ASP A 180 -11.62 -12.81 4.28
C ASP A 180 -11.12 -12.99 5.72
N ILE A 181 -10.82 -11.90 6.42
CA ILE A 181 -10.31 -11.90 7.79
C ILE A 181 -11.33 -11.28 8.74
N PHE A 182 -11.92 -10.15 8.35
CA PHE A 182 -12.81 -9.39 9.20
C PHE A 182 -14.28 -9.64 8.88
N THR A 183 -15.08 -9.85 9.92
CA THR A 183 -16.52 -10.06 9.79
C THR A 183 -17.32 -8.78 9.57
N GLY A 184 -16.71 -7.61 9.81
CA GLY A 184 -17.32 -6.30 9.66
C GLY A 184 -16.46 -5.19 10.25
N ILE A 185 -16.91 -3.96 10.12
CA ILE A 185 -16.18 -2.77 10.60
C ILE A 185 -15.97 -2.78 12.12
N ASP A 186 -16.90 -3.31 12.90
CA ASP A 186 -16.77 -3.35 14.36
C ASP A 186 -15.65 -4.30 14.82
N HIS A 187 -15.41 -5.39 14.06
CA HIS A 187 -14.27 -6.26 14.33
C HIS A 187 -12.95 -5.51 14.11
N ILE A 188 -12.84 -4.75 13.03
CA ILE A 188 -11.66 -3.91 12.73
C ILE A 188 -11.47 -2.87 13.84
N LYS A 189 -12.53 -2.14 14.23
CA LYS A 189 -12.47 -1.15 15.31
C LYS A 189 -12.01 -1.76 16.65
N THR A 190 -12.47 -2.96 16.99
CA THR A 190 -12.05 -3.66 18.20
C THR A 190 -10.56 -3.92 18.21
N ILE A 191 -10.00 -4.38 17.10
CA ILE A 191 -8.58 -4.66 16.95
C ILE A 191 -7.75 -3.37 17.06
N PHE A 192 -8.14 -2.33 16.35
CA PHE A 192 -7.45 -1.04 16.41
C PHE A 192 -7.55 -0.39 17.81
N SER A 193 -8.70 -0.52 18.50
CA SER A 193 -8.83 -0.05 19.89
C SER A 193 -7.90 -0.81 20.84
N THR A 194 -7.73 -2.12 20.64
CA THR A 194 -6.77 -2.91 21.40
C THR A 194 -5.34 -2.44 21.16
N PHE A 195 -5.00 -2.15 19.91
CA PHE A 195 -3.70 -1.60 19.56
C PHE A 195 -3.46 -0.21 20.17
N VAL A 196 -4.40 0.71 20.03
CA VAL A 196 -4.29 2.07 20.58
C VAL A 196 -4.08 2.07 22.09
N LYS A 197 -4.76 1.20 22.83
CA LYS A 197 -4.58 1.03 24.28
C LYS A 197 -3.20 0.44 24.66
N LYS A 198 -2.54 -0.24 23.74
CA LYS A 198 -1.18 -0.78 23.92
C LYS A 198 -0.10 0.29 23.72
N ILE A 199 -0.39 1.37 22.97
CA ILE A 199 0.57 2.43 22.69
C ILE A 199 0.93 3.16 23.97
N GLU A 200 2.21 3.31 24.21
CA GLU A 200 2.74 3.90 25.45
C GLU A 200 2.45 5.40 25.56
N LYS A 201 2.34 5.92 26.79
CA LYS A 201 2.00 7.32 27.08
C LYS A 201 2.98 8.36 26.53
N TYR A 202 4.23 7.96 26.31
CA TYR A 202 5.28 8.84 25.75
C TYR A 202 5.32 8.84 24.23
N SER A 203 4.50 8.01 23.61
CA SER A 203 4.37 7.91 22.16
C SER A 203 3.38 8.97 21.62
N HIS A 204 3.44 9.22 20.32
CA HIS A 204 2.56 10.16 19.64
C HIS A 204 1.71 9.46 18.57
N ILE A 205 0.42 9.82 18.53
CA ILE A 205 -0.51 9.36 17.49
C ILE A 205 -0.88 10.58 16.63
N LEU A 206 -0.69 10.46 15.33
CA LEU A 206 -1.18 11.40 14.33
C LEU A 206 -2.36 10.76 13.61
N ALA A 207 -3.56 11.28 13.82
CA ALA A 207 -4.80 10.66 13.41
C ALA A 207 -5.54 11.50 12.36
N PHE A 208 -6.01 10.86 11.29
CA PHE A 208 -6.88 11.50 10.32
C PHE A 208 -8.22 11.91 10.94
N ASN A 209 -8.52 13.21 10.95
CA ASN A 209 -9.67 13.77 11.67
C ASN A 209 -11.02 13.41 11.03
N ASN A 210 -11.08 13.31 9.71
CA ASN A 210 -12.33 13.12 8.96
C ASN A 210 -12.74 11.65 8.84
N ASN A 211 -12.51 10.86 9.92
CA ASN A 211 -12.89 9.45 9.98
C ASN A 211 -13.48 9.08 11.35
N ASP A 212 -14.81 8.90 11.40
CA ASP A 212 -15.52 8.66 12.65
C ASP A 212 -15.20 7.30 13.28
N ASN A 213 -14.87 6.28 12.48
CA ASN A 213 -14.40 5.00 13.01
C ASN A 213 -13.08 5.17 13.77
N LEU A 214 -12.18 6.00 13.22
CA LEU A 214 -10.90 6.27 13.86
C LEU A 214 -11.09 7.06 15.16
N LYS A 215 -11.96 8.07 15.19
CA LYS A 215 -12.27 8.81 16.42
C LYS A 215 -12.72 7.89 17.55
N GLN A 216 -13.62 6.93 17.25
CA GLN A 216 -14.08 5.94 18.24
C GLN A 216 -12.93 5.03 18.73
N VAL A 217 -12.04 4.63 17.84
CA VAL A 217 -10.90 3.77 18.16
C VAL A 217 -9.90 4.47 19.08
N LEU A 218 -9.75 5.78 18.96
CA LEU A 218 -8.82 6.58 19.77
C LEU A 218 -9.31 6.83 21.21
N GLU A 219 -10.56 6.55 21.49
CA GLU A 219 -11.11 6.66 22.85
C GLU A 219 -10.36 5.74 23.81
N GLY A 220 -9.86 6.31 24.89
CA GLY A 220 -9.07 5.58 25.91
C GLY A 220 -7.59 5.41 25.57
N SER A 221 -7.06 6.11 24.55
CA SER A 221 -5.61 6.24 24.36
C SER A 221 -4.96 6.99 25.53
N VAL A 222 -3.79 6.52 25.94
CA VAL A 222 -2.95 7.21 26.92
C VAL A 222 -1.82 8.00 26.22
N ALA A 223 -1.60 7.74 24.94
CA ALA A 223 -0.63 8.45 24.13
C ALA A 223 -1.13 9.86 23.75
N SER A 224 -0.21 10.76 23.45
CA SER A 224 -0.55 12.08 22.92
C SER A 224 -1.13 11.96 21.52
N ILE A 225 -2.30 12.56 21.27
CA ILE A 225 -2.98 12.54 19.98
C ILE A 225 -2.96 13.93 19.37
N GLU A 226 -2.53 14.02 18.14
CA GLU A 226 -2.76 15.17 17.26
C GLU A 226 -3.52 14.74 16.01
N THR A 227 -4.36 15.64 15.49
CA THR A 227 -5.20 15.35 14.34
C THR A 227 -4.74 16.11 13.10
N TYR A 228 -4.93 15.51 11.92
CA TYR A 228 -4.68 16.13 10.64
C TYR A 228 -5.86 15.97 9.68
N GLY A 229 -6.04 16.93 8.78
CA GLY A 229 -7.15 16.99 7.83
C GLY A 229 -7.98 18.26 7.98
N GLU A 230 -9.25 18.19 7.63
CA GLU A 230 -10.18 19.32 7.80
C GLU A 230 -10.50 19.54 9.27
N GLN A 231 -10.56 20.81 9.68
CA GLN A 231 -10.88 21.21 11.06
C GLN A 231 -10.00 20.51 12.12
N ALA A 232 -8.75 20.25 11.78
CA ALA A 232 -7.78 19.57 12.61
C ALA A 232 -6.64 20.51 13.04
N GLN A 233 -5.78 20.04 13.97
CA GLN A 233 -4.58 20.79 14.41
C GLN A 233 -3.60 21.01 13.25
N TRP A 234 -3.52 20.02 12.34
CA TRP A 234 -2.75 20.09 11.11
C TRP A 234 -3.69 20.13 9.92
N SER A 235 -3.60 21.17 9.11
CA SER A 235 -4.46 21.36 7.95
C SER A 235 -3.69 21.89 6.76
N PHE A 236 -4.26 21.79 5.57
CA PHE A 236 -3.75 22.46 4.39
C PHE A 236 -4.84 23.27 3.70
N SER A 237 -4.41 24.27 2.92
CA SER A 237 -5.28 25.13 2.14
C SER A 237 -4.61 25.55 0.83
N ASN A 238 -5.31 26.32 0.01
CA ASN A 238 -4.77 26.96 -1.21
C ASN A 238 -4.05 25.96 -2.14
N HIS A 239 -4.56 24.71 -2.26
CA HIS A 239 -3.94 23.74 -3.15
C HIS A 239 -4.21 24.08 -4.62
N VAL A 240 -3.15 24.20 -5.40
CA VAL A 240 -3.19 24.52 -6.83
C VAL A 240 -2.32 23.53 -7.59
N GLN A 241 -2.85 23.08 -8.72
CA GLN A 241 -2.13 22.19 -9.64
C GLN A 241 -1.61 23.01 -10.81
N GLN A 242 -0.31 23.01 -11.03
CA GLN A 242 0.34 23.75 -12.11
C GLN A 242 1.58 23.00 -12.60
N ASN A 243 1.73 22.87 -13.95
CA ASN A 243 2.91 22.24 -14.58
C ASN A 243 3.26 20.85 -13.99
N SER A 244 2.25 19.98 -13.86
CA SER A 244 2.38 18.62 -13.28
C SER A 244 2.85 18.58 -11.84
N LYS A 245 2.74 19.69 -11.11
CA LYS A 245 3.06 19.80 -9.69
C LYS A 245 1.86 20.28 -8.91
N THR A 246 1.86 19.98 -7.61
CA THR A 246 0.88 20.49 -6.66
C THR A 246 1.57 21.44 -5.67
N PHE A 247 0.97 22.58 -5.46
CA PHE A 247 1.37 23.59 -4.46
C PHE A 247 0.25 23.67 -3.43
N PHE A 248 0.59 23.74 -2.15
CA PHE A 248 -0.39 23.89 -1.08
C PHE A 248 0.25 24.51 0.16
N ASP A 249 -0.57 25.20 0.97
CA ASP A 249 -0.14 25.82 2.22
C ASP A 249 -0.47 24.89 3.38
N VAL A 250 0.50 24.59 4.21
CA VAL A 250 0.35 23.82 5.44
C VAL A 250 0.30 24.72 6.64
N GLN A 251 -0.63 24.47 7.53
CA GLN A 251 -0.74 25.11 8.85
C GLN A 251 -0.78 24.03 9.93
N GLY A 252 0.06 24.18 10.92
CA GLY A 252 0.13 23.37 12.13
C GLY A 252 0.44 24.23 13.36
N PRO A 253 0.57 23.64 14.57
CA PRO A 253 0.82 24.38 15.80
C PRO A 253 2.00 25.35 15.74
N ASP A 254 3.10 24.92 15.10
CA ASP A 254 4.37 25.68 15.06
C ASP A 254 4.88 25.88 13.62
N ILE A 255 4.00 25.78 12.62
CA ILE A 255 4.41 25.90 11.22
C ILE A 255 3.33 26.57 10.38
N LYS A 256 3.78 27.44 9.48
CA LYS A 256 2.99 27.89 8.31
C LYS A 256 3.95 27.96 7.14
N VAL A 257 3.77 27.04 6.17
CA VAL A 257 4.71 26.89 5.05
C VAL A 257 3.99 26.48 3.77
N SER A 258 4.46 27.00 2.64
CA SER A 258 4.01 26.57 1.30
C SER A 258 4.86 25.43 0.81
N ILE A 259 4.23 24.36 0.37
CA ILE A 259 4.84 23.12 -0.11
C ILE A 259 4.66 22.99 -1.62
N GLU A 260 5.73 22.58 -2.31
CA GLU A 260 5.72 22.10 -3.68
C GLU A 260 5.92 20.57 -3.65
N THR A 261 5.10 19.82 -4.38
CA THR A 261 5.23 18.35 -4.48
C THR A 261 4.81 17.82 -5.85
N ASN A 262 5.34 16.65 -6.23
CA ASN A 262 4.89 15.89 -7.39
C ASN A 262 3.66 15.00 -7.08
N MET A 263 3.21 14.95 -5.84
CA MET A 263 2.07 14.15 -5.43
C MET A 263 0.76 14.77 -5.93
N VAL A 264 -0.14 13.93 -6.43
CA VAL A 264 -1.37 14.34 -7.08
C VAL A 264 -2.58 13.83 -6.29
N GLY A 265 -3.56 14.71 -6.07
CA GLY A 265 -4.82 14.42 -5.39
C GLY A 265 -4.80 14.71 -3.90
N GLU A 266 -5.96 15.09 -3.39
CA GLU A 266 -6.17 15.52 -2.02
C GLU A 266 -5.75 14.44 -1.00
N HIS A 267 -6.07 13.17 -1.27
CA HIS A 267 -5.65 12.04 -0.44
C HIS A 267 -4.12 11.95 -0.29
N ASN A 268 -3.35 12.30 -1.33
CA ASN A 268 -1.89 12.34 -1.25
C ASN A 268 -1.39 13.58 -0.52
N LEU A 269 -2.10 14.72 -0.60
CA LEU A 269 -1.79 15.90 0.23
C LEU A 269 -2.03 15.61 1.71
N LEU A 270 -3.08 14.85 2.05
CA LEU A 270 -3.31 14.36 3.41
C LEU A 270 -2.19 13.42 3.88
N ASN A 271 -1.70 12.53 3.01
CA ASN A 271 -0.53 11.70 3.33
C ASN A 271 0.73 12.54 3.58
N CYS A 272 0.97 13.59 2.77
CA CYS A 272 2.05 14.55 2.99
C CYS A 272 1.89 15.29 4.32
N LEU A 273 0.68 15.77 4.62
CA LEU A 273 0.36 16.50 5.84
C LEU A 273 0.65 15.68 7.09
N ALA A 274 0.22 14.40 7.10
CA ALA A 274 0.53 13.47 8.19
C ALA A 274 2.03 13.30 8.41
N CYS A 275 2.81 13.19 7.31
CA CYS A 275 4.27 13.07 7.37
C CYS A 275 4.93 14.37 7.85
N ILE A 276 4.42 15.54 7.44
CA ILE A 276 4.90 16.85 7.93
C ILE A 276 4.68 16.95 9.44
N ALA A 277 3.48 16.61 9.92
CA ALA A 277 3.17 16.62 11.35
C ALA A 277 4.12 15.70 12.14
N ALA A 278 4.34 14.45 11.67
CA ALA A 278 5.29 13.52 12.27
C ALA A 278 6.73 14.10 12.30
N ALA A 279 7.18 14.62 11.18
CA ALA A 279 8.53 15.15 11.04
C ALA A 279 8.78 16.38 11.94
N LYS A 280 7.77 17.23 12.14
CA LYS A 280 7.87 18.36 13.10
C LYS A 280 8.03 17.88 14.53
N LYS A 281 7.36 16.82 14.94
CA LYS A 281 7.59 16.18 16.27
C LYS A 281 9.02 15.68 16.44
N MET A 282 9.68 15.30 15.37
CA MET A 282 11.08 14.86 15.35
C MET A 282 12.08 16.03 15.23
N GLY A 283 11.62 17.28 15.19
CA GLY A 283 12.46 18.47 15.07
C GLY A 283 13.03 18.70 13.66
N ILE A 284 12.47 18.08 12.62
CA ILE A 284 12.92 18.27 11.24
C ILE A 284 12.57 19.71 10.80
N SER A 285 13.55 20.39 10.21
CA SER A 285 13.42 21.79 9.77
C SER A 285 12.47 21.92 8.57
N ASP A 286 11.80 23.08 8.46
CA ASP A 286 10.90 23.37 7.33
C ASP A 286 11.64 23.30 5.99
N ARG A 287 12.90 23.70 5.94
CA ARG A 287 13.75 23.59 4.75
C ARG A 287 13.89 22.14 4.29
N ASN A 288 14.16 21.22 5.21
CA ASN A 288 14.29 19.79 4.88
C ASN A 288 12.95 19.20 4.45
N LEU A 289 11.83 19.60 5.09
CA LEU A 289 10.48 19.18 4.71
C LEU A 289 10.14 19.63 3.29
N CYS A 290 10.31 20.91 2.97
CA CYS A 290 10.05 21.43 1.63
C CYS A 290 10.92 20.74 0.58
N ASN A 291 12.21 20.53 0.86
CA ASN A 291 13.12 19.85 -0.06
C ASN A 291 12.70 18.37 -0.27
N ALA A 292 12.37 17.65 0.79
CA ALA A 292 11.97 16.26 0.71
C ALA A 292 10.68 16.08 -0.12
N LEU A 293 9.65 16.88 0.14
CA LEU A 293 8.38 16.77 -0.60
C LEU A 293 8.51 17.17 -2.07
N LYS A 294 9.40 18.12 -2.37
CA LYS A 294 9.71 18.52 -3.74
C LYS A 294 10.48 17.47 -4.52
N THR A 295 11.38 16.72 -3.85
CA THR A 295 12.26 15.73 -4.48
C THR A 295 11.72 14.31 -4.47
N PHE A 296 10.64 14.04 -3.75
CA PHE A 296 10.04 12.71 -3.68
C PHE A 296 9.58 12.22 -5.06
N SER A 297 10.19 11.14 -5.56
CA SER A 297 9.95 10.60 -6.91
C SER A 297 8.74 9.68 -6.98
N GLY A 298 8.11 9.37 -5.84
CA GLY A 298 6.94 8.50 -5.77
C GLY A 298 7.28 7.01 -5.62
N ILE A 299 6.27 6.18 -5.83
CA ILE A 299 6.28 4.74 -5.58
C ILE A 299 5.85 4.03 -6.86
N LYS A 300 6.45 2.87 -7.15
CA LYS A 300 5.96 2.03 -8.26
C LYS A 300 4.52 1.61 -8.01
N ARG A 301 3.71 1.65 -9.07
CA ARG A 301 2.30 1.29 -9.04
C ARG A 301 1.42 2.18 -8.13
N ARG A 302 1.80 3.44 -7.92
CA ARG A 302 0.99 4.48 -7.27
C ARG A 302 0.99 5.70 -8.17
N GLN A 303 -0.04 5.88 -8.98
CA GLN A 303 -0.14 6.90 -10.04
C GLN A 303 1.14 6.93 -10.90
N GLU A 304 1.68 5.74 -11.18
CA GLU A 304 2.94 5.59 -11.91
C GLU A 304 2.73 5.71 -13.42
N ILE A 305 3.29 6.73 -14.05
CA ILE A 305 3.33 6.81 -15.50
C ILE A 305 4.28 5.71 -16.01
N ARG A 306 3.72 4.73 -16.74
CA ARG A 306 4.46 3.62 -17.35
C ARG A 306 5.06 4.00 -18.70
N GLY A 307 4.45 4.95 -19.37
CA GLY A 307 4.92 5.52 -20.64
C GLY A 307 3.94 6.50 -21.24
N ILE A 308 4.46 7.28 -22.19
CA ILE A 308 3.67 8.19 -23.05
C ILE A 308 4.03 7.85 -24.48
N LYS A 309 3.04 7.55 -25.31
CA LYS A 309 3.23 7.23 -26.74
C LYS A 309 2.13 7.92 -27.56
N HIS A 310 2.52 8.66 -28.60
CA HIS A 310 1.62 9.47 -29.44
C HIS A 310 0.70 10.41 -28.64
N GLY A 311 1.22 10.97 -27.53
CA GLY A 311 0.45 11.84 -26.64
C GLY A 311 -0.52 11.11 -25.70
N ILE A 312 -0.62 9.78 -25.77
CA ILE A 312 -1.43 8.95 -24.88
C ILE A 312 -0.58 8.56 -23.67
N THR A 313 -1.08 8.85 -22.46
CA THR A 313 -0.43 8.46 -21.21
C THR A 313 -0.99 7.15 -20.69
N VAL A 314 -0.12 6.19 -20.35
CA VAL A 314 -0.48 4.95 -19.67
C VAL A 314 0.01 5.01 -18.22
N MET A 315 -0.90 4.93 -17.26
CA MET A 315 -0.64 5.05 -15.83
C MET A 315 -1.07 3.78 -15.10
N ASP A 316 -0.25 3.33 -14.15
CA ASP A 316 -0.49 2.16 -13.28
C ASP A 316 -0.80 2.62 -11.86
N ASP A 317 -1.87 2.10 -11.28
CA ASP A 317 -2.22 2.33 -9.88
C ASP A 317 -2.70 1.05 -9.19
N PHE A 318 -2.37 0.93 -7.93
CA PHE A 318 -2.74 -0.22 -7.09
C PHE A 318 -4.16 -0.14 -6.53
N ALA A 319 -4.91 0.93 -6.84
CA ALA A 319 -6.27 1.13 -6.35
C ALA A 319 -7.16 -0.06 -6.68
N HIS A 320 -7.84 -0.57 -5.66
CA HIS A 320 -8.72 -1.73 -5.78
C HIS A 320 -9.92 -1.68 -4.82
N HIS A 321 -9.92 -0.81 -3.81
CA HIS A 321 -11.06 -0.51 -2.95
C HIS A 321 -11.86 0.64 -3.57
N PRO A 322 -13.21 0.70 -3.42
CA PRO A 322 -14.03 1.76 -4.01
C PRO A 322 -13.53 3.17 -3.69
N THR A 323 -13.20 3.45 -2.44
CA THR A 323 -12.62 4.73 -2.01
C THR A 323 -11.33 5.04 -2.77
N ALA A 324 -10.40 4.08 -2.85
CA ALA A 324 -9.13 4.27 -3.55
C ALA A 324 -9.32 4.49 -5.05
N VAL A 325 -10.19 3.74 -5.71
CA VAL A 325 -10.53 3.91 -7.13
C VAL A 325 -11.08 5.32 -7.38
N LYS A 326 -12.05 5.75 -6.58
CA LYS A 326 -12.65 7.08 -6.66
C LYS A 326 -11.61 8.19 -6.51
N GLU A 327 -10.82 8.13 -5.42
CA GLU A 327 -9.83 9.17 -5.14
C GLU A 327 -8.71 9.21 -6.19
N THR A 328 -8.31 8.08 -6.74
CA THR A 328 -7.31 8.03 -7.82
C THR A 328 -7.84 8.66 -9.11
N ILE A 329 -9.06 8.32 -9.54
CA ILE A 329 -9.68 8.90 -10.75
C ILE A 329 -9.87 10.42 -10.57
N LYS A 330 -10.45 10.84 -9.45
CA LYS A 330 -10.64 12.26 -9.08
C LYS A 330 -9.33 13.04 -9.08
N ALA A 331 -8.27 12.43 -8.56
CA ALA A 331 -6.95 13.06 -8.46
C ALA A 331 -6.32 13.37 -9.82
N VAL A 332 -6.41 12.45 -10.77
CA VAL A 332 -5.76 12.61 -12.08
C VAL A 332 -6.58 13.45 -13.06
N LYS A 333 -7.91 13.47 -12.93
CA LYS A 333 -8.82 14.18 -13.85
C LYS A 333 -8.41 15.64 -14.14
N PRO A 334 -8.03 16.47 -13.17
CA PRO A 334 -7.64 17.86 -13.43
C PRO A 334 -6.40 18.05 -14.32
N PHE A 335 -5.55 17.02 -14.45
CA PHE A 335 -4.34 17.07 -15.27
C PHE A 335 -4.57 16.71 -16.73
N TYR A 336 -5.69 16.04 -17.03
CA TYR A 336 -6.03 15.52 -18.36
C TYR A 336 -7.27 16.22 -18.96
N LYS A 337 -7.34 17.56 -18.83
CA LYS A 337 -8.49 18.38 -19.29
C LYS A 337 -8.67 18.38 -20.81
N LYS A 338 -7.62 18.11 -21.59
CA LYS A 338 -7.67 18.11 -23.06
C LYS A 338 -8.12 16.78 -23.62
N GLY A 339 -7.84 15.69 -22.92
CA GLY A 339 -8.19 14.32 -23.29
C GLY A 339 -9.18 13.70 -22.31
N ARG A 340 -9.39 12.40 -22.48
CA ARG A 340 -10.28 11.60 -21.64
C ARG A 340 -9.47 10.87 -20.56
N VAL A 341 -10.09 10.67 -19.39
CA VAL A 341 -9.63 9.72 -18.38
C VAL A 341 -10.38 8.40 -18.59
N ILE A 342 -9.68 7.40 -19.09
CA ILE A 342 -10.18 6.06 -19.35
C ILE A 342 -9.74 5.18 -18.19
N ALA A 343 -10.69 4.82 -17.31
CA ALA A 343 -10.45 4.00 -16.15
C ALA A 343 -10.53 2.51 -16.52
N VAL A 344 -9.41 1.79 -16.48
CA VAL A 344 -9.33 0.34 -16.68
C VAL A 344 -9.22 -0.34 -15.33
N PHE A 345 -10.14 -1.22 -14.98
CA PHE A 345 -10.23 -1.79 -13.62
C PHE A 345 -10.36 -3.32 -13.64
N GLU A 346 -9.55 -3.99 -12.81
CA GLU A 346 -9.64 -5.42 -12.51
C GLU A 346 -9.91 -5.63 -11.01
N PRO A 347 -11.09 -6.13 -10.59
CA PRO A 347 -11.37 -6.50 -9.20
C PRO A 347 -10.70 -7.82 -8.86
N ARG A 348 -9.59 -7.83 -8.10
CA ARG A 348 -8.74 -9.02 -7.89
C ARG A 348 -8.56 -9.45 -6.44
N THR A 349 -8.80 -8.57 -5.45
CA THR A 349 -8.67 -8.92 -4.03
C THR A 349 -9.77 -9.86 -3.57
N ASN A 350 -9.58 -10.47 -2.38
CA ASN A 350 -10.63 -11.30 -1.78
C ASN A 350 -11.92 -10.50 -1.54
N THR A 351 -11.80 -9.23 -1.16
CA THR A 351 -12.94 -8.35 -0.90
C THR A 351 -13.58 -7.86 -2.19
N SER A 352 -12.78 -7.35 -3.15
CA SER A 352 -13.29 -6.79 -4.41
C SER A 352 -13.96 -7.83 -5.33
N MET A 353 -13.60 -9.10 -5.18
CA MET A 353 -14.25 -10.22 -5.89
C MET A 353 -15.55 -10.69 -5.23
N ARG A 354 -15.97 -10.07 -4.11
CA ARG A 354 -17.22 -10.38 -3.40
C ARG A 354 -18.22 -9.24 -3.50
N LYS A 355 -19.51 -9.54 -3.30
CA LYS A 355 -20.61 -8.59 -3.42
C LYS A 355 -20.58 -7.40 -2.46
N PHE A 356 -19.68 -7.37 -1.48
CA PHE A 356 -19.64 -6.30 -0.47
C PHE A 356 -19.67 -4.89 -1.08
N PHE A 357 -18.95 -4.71 -2.18
CA PHE A 357 -18.85 -3.41 -2.84
C PHE A 357 -19.61 -3.32 -4.17
N GLN A 358 -20.50 -4.29 -4.47
CA GLN A 358 -21.23 -4.30 -5.74
C GLN A 358 -21.97 -2.97 -5.99
N ASN A 359 -22.62 -2.46 -4.96
CA ASN A 359 -23.42 -1.21 -5.05
C ASN A 359 -22.59 0.07 -4.82
N THR A 360 -21.35 -0.06 -4.33
CA THR A 360 -20.50 1.11 -4.02
C THR A 360 -19.57 1.46 -5.19
N TYR A 361 -19.07 0.46 -5.91
CA TYR A 361 -18.14 0.69 -7.03
C TYR A 361 -18.69 1.63 -8.12
N PRO A 362 -19.98 1.60 -8.53
CA PRO A 362 -20.43 2.48 -9.59
C PRO A 362 -20.14 3.96 -9.33
N ASP A 363 -20.23 4.41 -8.07
CA ASP A 363 -19.93 5.80 -7.67
C ASP A 363 -18.44 6.14 -7.74
N SER A 364 -17.57 5.13 -7.80
CA SER A 364 -16.12 5.34 -7.87
C SER A 364 -15.65 5.79 -9.25
N PHE A 365 -16.49 5.64 -10.29
CA PHE A 365 -16.12 5.96 -11.67
C PHE A 365 -16.71 7.29 -12.16
N LEU A 366 -17.41 8.07 -11.30
CA LEU A 366 -18.12 9.29 -11.69
C LEU A 366 -17.24 10.37 -12.36
N ASP A 367 -15.96 10.42 -12.02
CA ASP A 367 -14.99 11.36 -12.59
C ASP A 367 -14.26 10.79 -13.83
N ALA A 368 -14.54 9.55 -14.26
CA ALA A 368 -14.00 8.98 -15.48
C ALA A 368 -14.85 9.36 -16.69
N ASP A 369 -14.23 9.50 -17.87
CA ASP A 369 -14.94 9.69 -19.14
C ASP A 369 -15.38 8.35 -19.75
N MET A 370 -14.66 7.28 -19.42
CA MET A 370 -14.94 5.92 -19.86
C MET A 370 -14.42 4.92 -18.81
N ALA A 371 -15.15 3.83 -18.59
CA ALA A 371 -14.75 2.73 -17.73
C ALA A 371 -14.63 1.42 -18.52
N CYS A 372 -13.49 0.76 -18.42
CA CYS A 372 -13.21 -0.55 -18.98
C CYS A 372 -13.05 -1.56 -17.84
N ILE A 373 -14.05 -2.43 -17.62
CA ILE A 373 -14.08 -3.38 -16.53
C ILE A 373 -13.69 -4.76 -17.03
N CYS A 374 -12.59 -5.29 -16.51
CA CYS A 374 -12.07 -6.59 -16.88
C CYS A 374 -12.43 -7.67 -15.86
N GLU A 375 -12.85 -8.83 -16.34
CA GLU A 375 -13.03 -10.01 -15.49
C GLU A 375 -11.67 -10.44 -14.92
N PRO A 376 -11.55 -10.71 -13.59
CA PRO A 376 -10.29 -11.14 -13.02
C PRO A 376 -9.86 -12.51 -13.52
N GLY A 377 -8.62 -12.61 -14.00
CA GLY A 377 -8.07 -13.88 -14.50
C GLY A 377 -7.88 -14.97 -13.43
N ILE A 378 -7.97 -14.61 -12.15
CA ILE A 378 -7.85 -15.55 -11.02
C ILE A 378 -9.23 -16.09 -10.64
N LYS A 379 -9.40 -17.42 -10.73
CA LYS A 379 -10.59 -18.09 -10.20
C LYS A 379 -10.39 -18.39 -8.72
N LYS A 380 -11.10 -17.66 -7.84
CA LYS A 380 -11.18 -17.98 -6.41
C LYS A 380 -12.46 -18.78 -6.14
N ASN A 381 -12.40 -19.70 -5.18
CA ASN A 381 -13.56 -20.49 -4.77
C ASN A 381 -14.50 -19.63 -3.90
N ILE A 382 -15.25 -18.71 -4.54
CA ILE A 382 -16.23 -17.85 -3.92
C ILE A 382 -17.62 -18.41 -4.25
N PRO A 383 -18.49 -18.64 -3.25
CA PRO A 383 -19.86 -19.08 -3.50
C PRO A 383 -20.57 -18.12 -4.48
N GLN A 384 -21.34 -18.65 -5.43
CA GLN A 384 -21.98 -17.84 -6.48
C GLN A 384 -22.85 -16.69 -5.92
N LYS A 385 -23.53 -16.93 -4.80
CA LYS A 385 -24.35 -15.92 -4.13
C LYS A 385 -23.56 -14.71 -3.60
N ASP A 386 -22.26 -14.91 -3.33
CA ASP A 386 -21.37 -13.92 -2.75
C ASP A 386 -20.40 -13.31 -3.79
N LYS A 387 -20.44 -13.83 -5.04
CA LYS A 387 -19.54 -13.40 -6.10
C LYS A 387 -19.91 -12.00 -6.63
N PHE A 388 -18.92 -11.14 -6.77
CA PHE A 388 -19.02 -9.86 -7.47
C PHE A 388 -19.28 -10.08 -8.96
N SER A 389 -20.12 -9.24 -9.56
CA SER A 389 -20.44 -9.28 -10.99
C SER A 389 -19.87 -8.05 -11.70
N THR A 390 -18.84 -8.26 -12.51
CA THR A 390 -18.26 -7.23 -13.38
C THR A 390 -19.23 -6.73 -14.44
N ARG A 391 -20.09 -7.62 -14.99
CA ARG A 391 -21.16 -7.25 -15.94
C ARG A 391 -22.23 -6.36 -15.29
N GLN A 392 -22.62 -6.67 -14.04
CA GLN A 392 -23.55 -5.82 -13.28
C GLN A 392 -22.92 -4.45 -12.98
N LEU A 393 -21.61 -4.42 -12.64
CA LEU A 393 -20.91 -3.15 -12.43
C LEU A 393 -20.94 -2.27 -13.67
N VAL A 394 -20.68 -2.82 -14.85
CA VAL A 394 -20.78 -2.06 -16.12
C VAL A 394 -22.17 -1.48 -16.29
N ALA A 395 -23.22 -2.29 -16.17
CA ALA A 395 -24.61 -1.82 -16.30
C ALA A 395 -24.97 -0.73 -15.27
N ASP A 396 -24.41 -0.79 -14.07
CA ASP A 396 -24.67 0.20 -13.02
C ASP A 396 -23.89 1.50 -13.23
N ILE A 397 -22.68 1.44 -13.81
CA ILE A 397 -21.91 2.61 -14.25
C ILE A 397 -22.63 3.32 -15.40
N GLU A 398 -23.15 2.57 -16.40
CA GLU A 398 -23.91 3.14 -17.52
C GLU A 398 -25.18 3.86 -17.06
N LYS A 399 -25.90 3.34 -16.06
CA LYS A 399 -27.05 4.01 -15.44
C LYS A 399 -26.69 5.36 -14.81
N LYS A 400 -25.42 5.57 -14.46
CA LYS A 400 -24.91 6.87 -13.96
C LYS A 400 -24.44 7.81 -15.06
N GLY A 401 -24.63 7.42 -16.35
CA GLY A 401 -24.31 8.24 -17.50
C GLY A 401 -22.85 8.19 -17.95
N ILE A 402 -22.07 7.22 -17.49
CA ILE A 402 -20.67 7.04 -17.88
C ILE A 402 -20.59 5.91 -18.90
N GLU A 403 -19.85 6.12 -19.98
CA GLU A 403 -19.59 5.11 -21.00
C GLU A 403 -18.79 3.96 -20.36
N ALA A 404 -19.31 2.72 -20.36
CA ALA A 404 -18.69 1.58 -19.71
C ALA A 404 -18.71 0.32 -20.57
N TYR A 405 -17.66 -0.50 -20.44
CA TYR A 405 -17.48 -1.71 -21.23
C TYR A 405 -16.96 -2.87 -20.37
N TYR A 406 -17.50 -4.06 -20.65
CA TYR A 406 -17.06 -5.32 -20.04
C TYR A 406 -16.08 -6.04 -20.95
N PHE A 407 -15.03 -6.64 -20.35
CA PHE A 407 -14.06 -7.46 -21.06
C PHE A 407 -13.77 -8.76 -20.31
N GLU A 408 -13.55 -9.84 -21.04
CA GLU A 408 -13.26 -11.16 -20.48
C GLU A 408 -11.79 -11.29 -20.04
N ASP A 409 -10.88 -10.57 -20.71
CA ASP A 409 -9.45 -10.60 -20.47
C ASP A 409 -8.74 -9.29 -20.84
N SER A 410 -7.47 -9.20 -20.49
CA SER A 410 -6.62 -8.03 -20.76
C SER A 410 -6.40 -7.79 -22.25
N ASP A 411 -6.31 -8.84 -23.07
CA ASP A 411 -6.08 -8.73 -24.51
C ASP A 411 -7.31 -8.14 -25.22
N ALA A 412 -8.52 -8.46 -24.75
CA ALA A 412 -9.74 -7.83 -25.23
C ALA A 412 -9.79 -6.31 -24.88
N VAL A 413 -9.39 -5.95 -23.66
CA VAL A 413 -9.23 -4.54 -23.27
C VAL A 413 -8.26 -3.82 -24.22
N ILE A 414 -7.10 -4.40 -24.47
CA ILE A 414 -6.07 -3.79 -25.31
C ILE A 414 -6.59 -3.59 -26.75
N ARG A 415 -7.19 -4.62 -27.37
CA ARG A 415 -7.76 -4.49 -28.74
C ARG A 415 -8.77 -3.37 -28.84
N PHE A 416 -9.65 -3.24 -27.84
CA PHE A 416 -10.64 -2.18 -27.78
C PHE A 416 -9.97 -0.81 -27.64
N LEU A 417 -9.05 -0.64 -26.68
CA LEU A 417 -8.38 0.63 -26.42
C LEU A 417 -7.62 1.12 -27.63
N VAL A 418 -6.82 0.28 -28.28
CA VAL A 418 -6.06 0.65 -29.48
C VAL A 418 -6.97 1.24 -30.59
N SER A 419 -8.20 0.73 -30.73
CA SER A 419 -9.17 1.24 -31.71
C SER A 419 -9.86 2.55 -31.31
N LYS A 420 -9.77 2.96 -30.03
CA LYS A 420 -10.55 4.08 -29.45
C LYS A 420 -9.71 5.23 -28.92
N LEU A 421 -8.43 4.97 -28.63
CA LEU A 421 -7.54 5.95 -28.01
C LEU A 421 -7.30 7.14 -28.96
N LYS A 422 -7.16 8.31 -28.36
CA LYS A 422 -6.87 9.58 -29.02
C LYS A 422 -5.72 10.28 -28.31
N GLN A 423 -5.08 11.20 -29.02
CA GLN A 423 -4.09 12.08 -28.40
C GLN A 423 -4.65 12.76 -27.14
N ASP A 424 -3.81 12.96 -26.14
CA ASP A 424 -4.09 13.54 -24.82
C ASP A 424 -4.93 12.64 -23.88
N ASP A 425 -5.33 11.41 -24.29
CA ASP A 425 -6.00 10.46 -23.41
C ASP A 425 -5.07 9.95 -22.30
N LEU A 426 -5.64 9.77 -21.10
CA LEU A 426 -5.05 9.00 -20.02
C LEU A 426 -5.72 7.62 -19.95
N VAL A 427 -4.94 6.56 -20.05
CA VAL A 427 -5.35 5.20 -19.68
C VAL A 427 -4.87 4.91 -18.27
N LEU A 428 -5.77 5.01 -17.30
CA LEU A 428 -5.52 4.75 -15.88
C LEU A 428 -5.86 3.30 -15.57
N ILE A 429 -4.84 2.46 -15.38
CA ILE A 429 -4.99 1.02 -15.13
C ILE A 429 -4.90 0.76 -13.64
N MET A 430 -5.96 0.21 -13.06
CA MET A 430 -6.12 -0.02 -11.63
C MET A 430 -6.32 -1.50 -11.31
N SER A 431 -5.37 -2.08 -10.60
CA SER A 431 -5.42 -3.47 -10.10
C SER A 431 -4.39 -3.67 -8.99
N ASN A 432 -4.69 -4.50 -8.00
CA ASN A 432 -3.69 -4.92 -7.01
C ASN A 432 -2.80 -6.08 -7.50
N GLY A 433 -3.05 -6.63 -8.68
CA GLY A 433 -2.26 -7.68 -9.33
C GLY A 433 -1.43 -7.19 -10.50
N GLY A 434 -0.76 -8.12 -11.18
CA GLY A 434 0.06 -7.81 -12.37
C GLY A 434 -0.76 -7.49 -13.62
N PHE A 435 -2.05 -7.77 -13.62
CA PHE A 435 -2.99 -7.54 -14.72
C PHE A 435 -2.41 -7.97 -16.09
N ASP A 436 -1.80 -9.14 -16.09
CA ASP A 436 -1.21 -9.75 -17.28
C ASP A 436 -0.22 -8.83 -18.06
N ASN A 437 0.49 -7.95 -17.35
CA ASN A 437 1.38 -6.94 -17.92
C ASN A 437 0.72 -6.01 -18.96
N ILE A 438 -0.57 -5.75 -18.82
CA ILE A 438 -1.39 -4.94 -19.74
C ILE A 438 -0.75 -3.61 -20.11
N HIS A 439 -0.01 -2.97 -19.18
CA HIS A 439 0.67 -1.69 -19.42
C HIS A 439 1.72 -1.79 -20.54
N VAL A 440 2.57 -2.83 -20.48
CA VAL A 440 3.63 -3.08 -21.46
C VAL A 440 3.00 -3.43 -22.81
N LYS A 441 2.09 -4.41 -22.81
CA LYS A 441 1.40 -4.87 -24.02
C LYS A 441 0.63 -3.74 -24.71
N LEU A 442 -0.01 -2.84 -23.94
CA LEU A 442 -0.72 -1.70 -24.51
C LEU A 442 0.25 -0.70 -25.14
N LEU A 443 1.32 -0.32 -24.43
CA LEU A 443 2.34 0.61 -24.96
C LEU A 443 3.02 0.08 -26.22
N GLU A 444 3.19 -1.24 -26.36
CA GLU A 444 3.73 -1.85 -27.58
C GLU A 444 2.78 -1.71 -28.78
N LYS A 445 1.45 -1.78 -28.54
CA LYS A 445 0.41 -1.80 -29.58
C LYS A 445 -0.16 -0.42 -29.92
N ILE A 446 0.09 0.62 -29.15
CA ILE A 446 -0.26 2.00 -29.55
C ILE A 446 0.68 2.39 -30.69
N GLU A 447 0.12 2.66 -31.87
CA GLU A 447 0.83 3.07 -33.09
C GLU A 447 0.88 4.59 -33.22
#